data_5b50295c5b7b9810f3f4cde91148dd8a
#
_entry.id   5b50295c5b7b9810f3f4cde91148dd8a
#
_cell.length_a   1.000
_cell.length_b   1.000
_cell.length_c   1.000
_cell.angle_alpha   90.00
_cell.angle_beta   90.00
_cell.angle_gamma   90.00
#
_symmetry.space_group_name_H-M   'P 1'
#
loop_
_entity.id
_entity.type
_entity.pdbx_description
1 polymer ?
#
loop_
_entity_poly.entity_id
_entity_poly.type
_entity_poly.pdbx_seq_one_letter_code
_entity_poly.pdbx_strand_id
1 'polypeptide(L)'
;MGRPYRIDTHQHFVPPGYARWMLEKGIRPGGIGLPSWSERSALKFMDRHDVQTGILSLSTPGVYFGDAAEARRRAREINEYSAEVVAARPERFGFFATLTLPDVQGALAEAQYALDTLLADGIVLLANNAGRYLGDPGFEPLLEFLHHRRAVVFVHPTELPAPAVPGIPAFAADFLLDTTRAAISVILSGAMEKFSGIRFILAHAGGFVPYIAYRILLTMLNDKDLALSALAALGDKKQSILRRFYYDVALSASPAALPSLLEVADLGRITYGTDFPFAPAAAIDFLNMEYENYPLDPS
;
A
#
# COMPACT_ATOMS: atom_id res chain seq x y z
N MET A 1 -29.15 7.38 12.60
CA MET A 1 -27.69 7.54 12.67
C MET A 1 -27.20 7.80 11.27
N GLY A 2 -26.37 8.85 11.05
CA GLY A 2 -25.77 9.08 9.73
C GLY A 2 -24.89 7.88 9.34
N ARG A 3 -24.79 7.60 8.04
CA ARG A 3 -23.89 6.55 7.55
C ARG A 3 -22.45 6.90 7.95
N PRO A 4 -21.63 5.91 8.36
CA PRO A 4 -20.24 6.19 8.73
C PRO A 4 -19.47 6.73 7.50
N TYR A 5 -18.65 7.75 7.73
CA TYR A 5 -17.73 8.26 6.73
C TYR A 5 -16.62 7.24 6.52
N ARG A 6 -16.51 6.70 5.29
CA ARG A 6 -15.40 5.81 4.91
C ARG A 6 -14.37 6.60 4.12
N ILE A 7 -13.10 6.44 4.50
CA ILE A 7 -11.95 6.86 3.70
C ILE A 7 -11.35 5.59 3.12
N ASP A 8 -11.40 5.48 1.78
CA ASP A 8 -10.80 4.37 1.06
C ASP A 8 -9.31 4.67 0.81
N THR A 9 -8.43 4.06 1.58
CA THR A 9 -6.98 4.25 1.49
C THR A 9 -6.32 3.36 0.45
N HIS A 10 -7.09 2.47 -0.19
CA HIS A 10 -6.64 1.57 -1.23
C HIS A 10 -7.55 1.68 -2.45
N GLN A 11 -7.55 2.87 -3.06
CA GLN A 11 -8.28 3.14 -4.28
C GLN A 11 -7.29 3.54 -5.37
N HIS A 12 -7.34 2.82 -6.48
CA HIS A 12 -6.46 3.09 -7.60
C HIS A 12 -7.13 3.97 -8.65
N PHE A 13 -6.29 4.53 -9.50
CA PHE A 13 -6.70 5.25 -10.69
C PHE A 13 -5.78 4.91 -11.85
N VAL A 14 -6.25 5.15 -13.06
CA VAL A 14 -5.49 4.90 -14.29
C VAL A 14 -5.53 6.16 -15.14
N PRO A 15 -4.52 7.04 -15.02
CA PRO A 15 -4.43 8.23 -15.85
C PRO A 15 -4.42 7.87 -17.34
N PRO A 16 -5.12 8.61 -18.21
CA PRO A 16 -5.16 8.29 -19.65
C PRO A 16 -3.80 8.25 -20.33
N GLY A 17 -2.86 9.11 -19.91
CA GLY A 17 -1.48 9.10 -20.40
C GLY A 17 -0.72 7.84 -19.98
N TYR A 18 -0.93 7.39 -18.75
CA TYR A 18 -0.35 6.15 -18.23
C TYR A 18 -0.91 4.92 -18.95
N ALA A 19 -2.23 4.85 -19.15
CA ALA A 19 -2.85 3.74 -19.87
C ALA A 19 -2.29 3.57 -21.28
N ARG A 20 -2.14 4.66 -22.03
CA ARG A 20 -1.51 4.63 -23.36
C ARG A 20 -0.07 4.14 -23.31
N TRP A 21 0.71 4.65 -22.37
CA TRP A 21 2.11 4.26 -22.18
C TRP A 21 2.27 2.76 -21.89
N MET A 22 1.42 2.20 -21.03
CA MET A 22 1.43 0.75 -20.74
C MET A 22 1.07 -0.07 -21.99
N LEU A 23 0.07 0.38 -22.74
CA LEU A 23 -0.32 -0.26 -23.99
C LEU A 23 0.82 -0.25 -25.01
N GLU A 24 1.49 0.90 -25.20
CA GLU A 24 2.64 1.06 -26.11
C GLU A 24 3.82 0.15 -25.69
N LYS A 25 4.04 -0.04 -24.40
CA LYS A 25 5.07 -0.95 -23.88
C LYS A 25 4.64 -2.43 -23.86
N GLY A 26 3.38 -2.74 -24.14
CA GLY A 26 2.84 -4.11 -24.06
C GLY A 26 2.81 -4.67 -22.64
N ILE A 27 2.79 -3.81 -21.61
CA ILE A 27 2.83 -4.20 -20.21
C ILE A 27 1.40 -4.48 -19.71
N ARG A 28 1.25 -5.61 -19.03
CA ARG A 28 -0.02 -6.06 -18.41
C ARG A 28 0.23 -6.36 -16.92
N PRO A 29 -0.05 -5.44 -16.01
CA PRO A 29 0.21 -5.61 -14.59
C PRO A 29 -0.48 -6.84 -14.02
N GLY A 30 0.25 -7.67 -13.25
CA GLY A 30 -0.29 -8.91 -12.70
C GLY A 30 -0.85 -9.88 -13.74
N GLY A 31 -0.47 -9.74 -15.02
CA GLY A 31 -0.96 -10.53 -16.15
C GLY A 31 -2.34 -10.12 -16.68
N ILE A 32 -2.99 -9.13 -16.07
CA ILE A 32 -4.29 -8.60 -16.52
C ILE A 32 -4.13 -7.26 -17.23
N GLY A 33 -5.12 -6.88 -18.04
CA GLY A 33 -5.14 -5.55 -18.66
C GLY A 33 -5.46 -4.47 -17.62
N LEU A 34 -4.99 -3.24 -17.87
CA LEU A 34 -5.41 -2.10 -17.07
C LEU A 34 -6.92 -1.91 -17.17
N PRO A 35 -7.62 -1.73 -16.06
CA PRO A 35 -9.04 -1.41 -16.08
C PRO A 35 -9.27 0.00 -16.61
N SER A 36 -10.44 0.25 -17.16
CA SER A 36 -10.86 1.61 -17.48
C SER A 36 -11.15 2.39 -16.20
N TRP A 37 -10.66 3.62 -16.15
CA TRP A 37 -10.90 4.52 -15.04
C TRP A 37 -11.37 5.89 -15.55
N SER A 38 -12.28 6.50 -14.82
CA SER A 38 -12.65 7.90 -14.95
C SER A 38 -13.13 8.44 -13.60
N GLU A 39 -13.00 9.73 -13.37
CA GLU A 39 -13.53 10.40 -12.19
C GLU A 39 -15.01 10.05 -11.97
N ARG A 40 -15.83 10.09 -13.04
CA ARG A 40 -17.25 9.74 -12.98
C ARG A 40 -17.49 8.30 -12.52
N SER A 41 -16.69 7.35 -12.99
CA SER A 41 -16.83 5.93 -12.59
C SER A 41 -16.42 5.75 -11.13
N ALA A 42 -15.36 6.43 -10.69
CA ALA A 42 -14.90 6.41 -9.31
C ALA A 42 -15.94 7.00 -8.35
N LEU A 43 -16.48 8.18 -8.66
CA LEU A 43 -17.54 8.80 -7.85
C LEU A 43 -18.79 7.92 -7.74
N LYS A 44 -19.24 7.33 -8.87
CA LYS A 44 -20.39 6.41 -8.86
C LYS A 44 -20.12 5.17 -7.98
N PHE A 45 -18.88 4.66 -8.03
CA PHE A 45 -18.47 3.54 -7.19
C PHE A 45 -18.46 3.95 -5.70
N MET A 46 -17.84 5.08 -5.38
CA MET A 46 -17.77 5.61 -4.02
C MET A 46 -19.15 5.86 -3.42
N ASP A 47 -20.08 6.45 -4.19
CA ASP A 47 -21.47 6.68 -3.75
C ASP A 47 -22.22 5.38 -3.46
N ARG A 48 -21.97 4.32 -4.25
CA ARG A 48 -22.57 2.99 -4.03
C ARG A 48 -22.07 2.33 -2.75
N HIS A 49 -20.81 2.55 -2.36
CA HIS A 49 -20.15 1.88 -1.24
C HIS A 49 -20.01 2.76 0.01
N ASP A 50 -20.71 3.90 0.07
CA ASP A 50 -20.67 4.85 1.17
C ASP A 50 -19.23 5.35 1.46
N VAL A 51 -18.41 5.48 0.41
CA VAL A 51 -17.06 6.04 0.49
C VAL A 51 -17.14 7.56 0.34
N GLN A 52 -16.77 8.28 1.39
CA GLN A 52 -16.72 9.74 1.37
C GLN A 52 -15.51 10.24 0.58
N THR A 53 -14.34 9.68 0.88
CA THR A 53 -13.08 10.10 0.27
C THR A 53 -12.30 8.88 -0.22
N GLY A 54 -11.87 8.88 -1.48
CA GLY A 54 -10.96 7.89 -2.05
C GLY A 54 -9.56 8.49 -2.17
N ILE A 55 -8.56 7.81 -1.61
CA ILE A 55 -7.16 8.21 -1.75
C ILE A 55 -6.58 7.51 -2.98
N LEU A 56 -6.42 8.27 -4.06
CA LEU A 56 -5.96 7.75 -5.34
C LEU A 56 -4.49 7.35 -5.28
N SER A 57 -4.15 6.18 -5.78
CA SER A 57 -2.77 5.71 -5.90
C SER A 57 -2.55 4.97 -7.22
N LEU A 58 -1.36 5.13 -7.80
CA LEU A 58 -0.98 4.29 -8.93
C LEU A 58 -0.65 2.88 -8.42
N SER A 59 -1.23 1.87 -9.06
CA SER A 59 -0.95 0.46 -8.76
C SER A 59 0.34 -0.03 -9.43
N THR A 60 0.65 -1.33 -9.25
CA THR A 60 1.65 -2.04 -10.05
C THR A 60 1.38 -1.81 -11.55
N PRO A 61 2.41 -1.75 -12.40
CA PRO A 61 3.82 -1.96 -12.13
C PRO A 61 4.60 -0.68 -11.79
N GLY A 62 3.93 0.43 -11.50
CA GLY A 62 4.58 1.71 -11.23
C GLY A 62 5.13 2.37 -12.51
N VAL A 63 6.26 3.05 -12.40
CA VAL A 63 6.79 3.89 -13.49
C VAL A 63 8.23 3.54 -13.91
N TYR A 64 8.93 2.64 -13.19
CA TYR A 64 10.32 2.33 -13.48
C TYR A 64 10.46 1.04 -14.29
N PHE A 65 10.95 1.17 -15.54
CA PHE A 65 11.22 0.06 -16.45
C PHE A 65 12.66 0.08 -16.97
N GLY A 66 13.62 0.45 -16.09
CA GLY A 66 15.04 0.48 -16.43
C GLY A 66 15.56 1.86 -16.88
N ASP A 67 14.68 2.82 -17.13
CA ASP A 67 15.05 4.20 -17.52
C ASP A 67 14.61 5.18 -16.43
N ALA A 68 15.58 5.73 -15.69
CA ALA A 68 15.31 6.68 -14.63
C ALA A 68 14.76 8.03 -15.14
N ALA A 69 15.19 8.49 -16.31
CA ALA A 69 14.70 9.75 -16.87
C ALA A 69 13.24 9.64 -17.29
N GLU A 70 12.87 8.51 -17.92
CA GLU A 70 11.47 8.22 -18.26
C GLU A 70 10.64 8.09 -16.97
N ALA A 71 11.12 7.36 -15.96
CA ALA A 71 10.42 7.19 -14.69
C ALA A 71 10.15 8.53 -14.00
N ARG A 72 11.13 9.43 -13.93
CA ARG A 72 10.96 10.79 -13.36
C ARG A 72 9.89 11.60 -14.09
N ARG A 73 9.92 11.60 -15.42
CA ARG A 73 8.90 12.30 -16.21
C ARG A 73 7.51 11.73 -15.96
N ARG A 74 7.38 10.38 -15.95
CA ARG A 74 6.08 9.72 -15.75
C ARG A 74 5.54 9.89 -14.34
N ALA A 75 6.39 9.82 -13.32
CA ALA A 75 5.97 10.10 -11.95
C ALA A 75 5.40 11.52 -11.83
N ARG A 76 6.11 12.52 -12.39
CA ARG A 76 5.66 13.91 -12.41
C ARG A 76 4.31 14.07 -13.11
N GLU A 77 4.16 13.56 -14.33
CA GLU A 77 2.91 13.62 -15.10
C GLU A 77 1.73 12.99 -14.32
N ILE A 78 1.95 11.87 -13.64
CA ILE A 78 0.92 11.16 -12.85
C ILE A 78 0.56 11.96 -11.61
N ASN A 79 1.53 12.47 -10.87
CA ASN A 79 1.28 13.22 -9.64
C ASN A 79 0.60 14.57 -9.91
N GLU A 80 0.98 15.28 -10.98
CA GLU A 80 0.30 16.50 -11.41
C GLU A 80 -1.15 16.21 -11.82
N TYR A 81 -1.41 15.14 -12.58
CA TYR A 81 -2.77 14.71 -12.91
C TYR A 81 -3.58 14.35 -11.65
N SER A 82 -2.96 13.69 -10.66
CA SER A 82 -3.62 13.38 -9.39
C SER A 82 -4.04 14.65 -8.66
N ALA A 83 -3.13 15.63 -8.58
CA ALA A 83 -3.41 16.92 -7.96
C ALA A 83 -4.54 17.68 -8.68
N GLU A 84 -4.62 17.62 -10.02
CA GLU A 84 -5.72 18.19 -10.80
C GLU A 84 -7.07 17.55 -10.45
N VAL A 85 -7.12 16.20 -10.33
CA VAL A 85 -8.34 15.47 -9.93
C VAL A 85 -8.77 15.87 -8.52
N VAL A 86 -7.83 15.94 -7.58
CA VAL A 86 -8.09 16.35 -6.20
C VAL A 86 -8.58 17.82 -6.16
N ALA A 87 -7.92 18.72 -6.87
CA ALA A 87 -8.33 20.11 -6.92
C ALA A 87 -9.75 20.31 -7.47
N ALA A 88 -10.17 19.46 -8.43
CA ALA A 88 -11.53 19.48 -8.96
C ALA A 88 -12.58 18.95 -7.97
N ARG A 89 -12.20 18.08 -7.05
CA ARG A 89 -13.09 17.41 -6.08
C ARG A 89 -12.41 17.17 -4.71
N PRO A 90 -12.02 18.24 -4.01
CA PRO A 90 -11.18 18.13 -2.79
C PRO A 90 -11.88 17.42 -1.62
N GLU A 91 -13.20 17.33 -1.62
CA GLU A 91 -13.96 16.61 -0.60
C GLU A 91 -14.11 15.12 -0.89
N ARG A 92 -13.79 14.69 -2.12
CA ARG A 92 -14.01 13.33 -2.59
C ARG A 92 -12.71 12.58 -2.84
N PHE A 93 -11.63 13.25 -3.16
CA PHE A 93 -10.36 12.64 -3.49
C PHE A 93 -9.21 13.25 -2.70
N GLY A 94 -8.31 12.38 -2.29
CA GLY A 94 -6.93 12.66 -1.95
C GLY A 94 -6.02 11.81 -2.83
N PHE A 95 -4.70 11.88 -2.67
CA PHE A 95 -3.81 10.99 -3.40
C PHE A 95 -2.52 10.68 -2.67
N PHE A 96 -2.00 9.47 -2.91
CA PHE A 96 -0.65 9.07 -2.58
C PHE A 96 0.24 9.21 -3.82
N ALA A 97 1.30 10.00 -3.70
CA ALA A 97 2.17 10.31 -4.81
C ALA A 97 3.04 9.10 -5.22
N THR A 98 3.18 8.91 -6.53
CA THR A 98 4.02 7.90 -7.15
C THR A 98 5.47 8.36 -7.20
N LEU A 99 6.41 7.48 -6.80
CA LEU A 99 7.86 7.77 -6.84
C LEU A 99 8.59 6.89 -7.85
N THR A 100 9.90 7.15 -7.99
CA THR A 100 10.74 6.59 -9.06
C THR A 100 11.68 5.48 -8.60
N LEU A 101 11.47 4.88 -7.41
CA LEU A 101 12.34 3.80 -6.96
C LEU A 101 12.52 2.72 -8.05
N PRO A 102 13.73 2.18 -8.20
CA PRO A 102 14.92 2.28 -7.33
C PRO A 102 15.80 3.53 -7.56
N ASP A 103 15.38 4.49 -8.39
CA ASP A 103 16.07 5.78 -8.55
C ASP A 103 15.79 6.68 -7.34
N VAL A 104 16.64 6.60 -6.32
CA VAL A 104 16.48 7.30 -5.04
C VAL A 104 16.55 8.82 -5.21
N GLN A 105 17.42 9.33 -6.09
CA GLN A 105 17.55 10.77 -6.30
C GLN A 105 16.28 11.36 -6.94
N GLY A 106 15.75 10.66 -7.93
CA GLY A 106 14.46 11.03 -8.52
C GLY A 106 13.32 10.91 -7.52
N ALA A 107 13.31 9.85 -6.71
CA ALA A 107 12.31 9.63 -5.69
C ALA A 107 12.30 10.74 -4.62
N LEU A 108 13.47 11.19 -4.15
CA LEU A 108 13.60 12.31 -3.22
C LEU A 108 13.06 13.62 -3.81
N ALA A 109 13.47 13.95 -5.03
CA ALA A 109 13.02 15.17 -5.71
C ALA A 109 11.52 15.17 -5.93
N GLU A 110 10.96 14.02 -6.33
CA GLU A 110 9.53 13.88 -6.58
C GLU A 110 8.71 13.85 -5.27
N ALA A 111 9.21 13.18 -4.22
CA ALA A 111 8.56 13.20 -2.91
C ALA A 111 8.47 14.62 -2.32
N GLN A 112 9.55 15.40 -2.44
CA GLN A 112 9.55 16.78 -2.01
C GLN A 112 8.53 17.61 -2.79
N TYR A 113 8.52 17.51 -4.11
CA TYR A 113 7.58 18.25 -4.96
C TYR A 113 6.12 17.86 -4.68
N ALA A 114 5.86 16.56 -4.57
CA ALA A 114 4.51 16.07 -4.34
C ALA A 114 3.95 16.50 -2.97
N LEU A 115 4.76 16.40 -1.91
CA LEU A 115 4.32 16.75 -0.56
C LEU A 115 4.25 18.27 -0.33
N ASP A 116 5.20 19.05 -0.90
CA ASP A 116 5.30 20.49 -0.61
C ASP A 116 4.52 21.36 -1.59
N THR A 117 4.41 20.93 -2.85
CA THR A 117 3.79 21.74 -3.93
C THR A 117 2.43 21.19 -4.32
N LEU A 118 2.32 19.88 -4.52
CA LEU A 118 1.06 19.26 -4.92
C LEU A 118 0.17 18.90 -3.73
N LEU A 119 0.68 19.01 -2.50
CA LEU A 119 -0.02 18.73 -1.24
C LEU A 119 -0.58 17.29 -1.19
N ALA A 120 0.21 16.31 -1.66
CA ALA A 120 -0.13 14.91 -1.57
C ALA A 120 -0.38 14.48 -0.12
N ASP A 121 -1.36 13.62 0.13
CA ASP A 121 -1.70 13.08 1.46
C ASP A 121 -0.65 12.08 1.98
N GLY A 122 0.19 11.58 1.09
CA GLY A 122 1.26 10.64 1.38
C GLY A 122 1.92 10.13 0.11
N ILE A 123 2.59 9.00 0.24
CA ILE A 123 3.37 8.38 -0.84
C ILE A 123 2.90 6.94 -1.04
N VAL A 124 2.80 6.47 -2.28
CA VAL A 124 2.70 5.05 -2.59
C VAL A 124 4.07 4.51 -2.97
N LEU A 125 4.49 3.43 -2.32
CA LEU A 125 5.70 2.67 -2.67
C LEU A 125 5.32 1.24 -3.04
N LEU A 126 5.90 0.72 -4.11
CA LEU A 126 5.79 -0.70 -4.39
C LEU A 126 6.60 -1.50 -3.35
N ALA A 127 6.09 -2.65 -2.95
CA ALA A 127 6.68 -3.52 -1.93
C ALA A 127 8.12 -3.90 -2.29
N ASN A 128 8.38 -4.21 -3.56
CA ASN A 128 9.72 -4.31 -4.11
C ASN A 128 9.92 -3.38 -5.31
N ASN A 129 11.15 -2.94 -5.52
CA ASN A 129 11.54 -2.04 -6.61
C ASN A 129 12.74 -2.66 -7.33
N ALA A 130 12.50 -3.28 -8.48
CA ALA A 130 13.50 -4.08 -9.21
C ALA A 130 14.17 -5.15 -8.30
N GLY A 131 13.38 -5.84 -7.51
CA GLY A 131 13.85 -6.91 -6.59
C GLY A 131 14.43 -6.42 -5.27
N ARG A 132 14.50 -5.12 -5.02
CA ARG A 132 14.96 -4.52 -3.76
C ARG A 132 13.76 -4.15 -2.88
N TYR A 133 13.71 -4.68 -1.67
CA TYR A 133 12.65 -4.41 -0.69
C TYR A 133 12.93 -3.13 0.12
N LEU A 134 11.90 -2.58 0.77
CA LEU A 134 11.95 -1.25 1.40
C LEU A 134 12.96 -1.11 2.54
N GLY A 135 13.42 -2.22 3.15
CA GLY A 135 14.51 -2.22 4.13
C GLY A 135 15.91 -2.21 3.52
N ASP A 136 16.06 -2.11 2.18
CA ASP A 136 17.36 -2.01 1.53
C ASP A 136 18.08 -0.72 1.96
N PRO A 137 19.35 -0.79 2.42
CA PRO A 137 20.08 0.39 2.89
C PRO A 137 20.20 1.51 1.85
N GLY A 138 20.15 1.17 0.56
CA GLY A 138 20.16 2.18 -0.51
C GLY A 138 18.91 3.07 -0.54
N PHE A 139 17.82 2.67 0.12
CA PHE A 139 16.61 3.47 0.23
C PHE A 139 16.56 4.34 1.50
N GLU A 140 17.53 4.20 2.42
CA GLU A 140 17.58 4.99 3.65
C GLU A 140 17.44 6.50 3.43
N PRO A 141 18.07 7.14 2.44
CA PRO A 141 17.92 8.59 2.25
C PRO A 141 16.46 9.01 1.99
N LEU A 142 15.70 8.19 1.27
CA LEU A 142 14.27 8.43 1.07
C LEU A 142 13.47 8.20 2.36
N LEU A 143 13.75 7.11 3.08
CA LEU A 143 13.07 6.81 4.35
C LEU A 143 13.34 7.89 5.40
N GLU A 144 14.56 8.41 5.47
CA GLU A 144 14.92 9.54 6.35
C GLU A 144 14.12 10.81 6.01
N PHE A 145 14.03 11.16 4.73
CA PHE A 145 13.22 12.28 4.26
C PHE A 145 11.74 12.11 4.67
N LEU A 146 11.17 10.93 4.43
CA LEU A 146 9.77 10.62 4.78
C LEU A 146 9.55 10.59 6.29
N HIS A 147 10.53 10.13 7.08
CA HIS A 147 10.51 10.15 8.53
C HIS A 147 10.37 11.58 9.07
N HIS A 148 11.19 12.51 8.61
CA HIS A 148 11.14 13.91 9.04
C HIS A 148 9.83 14.60 8.66
N ARG A 149 9.20 14.17 7.58
CA ARG A 149 7.87 14.64 7.14
C ARG A 149 6.71 13.96 7.85
N ARG A 150 6.96 12.94 8.67
CA ARG A 150 5.92 12.08 9.29
C ARG A 150 4.94 11.56 8.23
N ALA A 151 5.47 11.22 7.07
CA ALA A 151 4.69 10.86 5.90
C ALA A 151 3.88 9.59 6.13
N VAL A 152 2.71 9.52 5.48
CA VAL A 152 1.98 8.28 5.26
C VAL A 152 2.60 7.60 4.04
N VAL A 153 2.92 6.31 4.17
CA VAL A 153 3.49 5.50 3.09
C VAL A 153 2.59 4.29 2.88
N PHE A 154 1.88 4.28 1.78
CA PHE A 154 1.10 3.13 1.34
C PHE A 154 2.00 2.15 0.61
N VAL A 155 2.11 0.92 1.12
CA VAL A 155 2.95 -0.15 0.54
C VAL A 155 2.06 -1.09 -0.26
N HIS A 156 2.16 -0.98 -1.58
CA HIS A 156 1.37 -1.78 -2.51
C HIS A 156 2.23 -2.88 -3.15
N PRO A 157 1.73 -4.12 -3.28
CA PRO A 157 2.47 -5.20 -3.92
C PRO A 157 2.71 -4.98 -5.41
N THR A 158 3.71 -5.68 -5.93
CA THR A 158 3.97 -5.84 -7.35
C THR A 158 4.34 -7.29 -7.65
N GLU A 159 4.73 -7.60 -8.89
CA GLU A 159 5.22 -8.92 -9.21
C GLU A 159 6.46 -9.27 -8.37
N LEU A 160 6.53 -10.51 -7.91
CA LEU A 160 7.70 -11.00 -7.19
C LEU A 160 8.94 -10.95 -8.10
N PRO A 161 10.14 -10.72 -7.53
CA PRO A 161 11.40 -10.87 -8.26
C PRO A 161 11.74 -12.37 -8.45
N ALA A 162 10.80 -13.10 -9.05
CA ALA A 162 10.87 -14.54 -9.30
C ALA A 162 10.00 -14.87 -10.53
N PRO A 163 10.26 -15.98 -11.23
CA PRO A 163 9.40 -16.41 -12.33
C PRO A 163 7.96 -16.64 -11.88
N ALA A 164 7.01 -16.19 -12.68
CA ALA A 164 5.59 -16.48 -12.46
C ALA A 164 5.31 -17.98 -12.54
N VAL A 165 4.42 -18.47 -11.69
CA VAL A 165 3.98 -19.86 -11.69
C VAL A 165 2.84 -20.05 -12.70
N PRO A 166 3.00 -20.89 -13.74
CA PRO A 166 1.94 -21.08 -14.72
C PRO A 166 0.62 -21.54 -14.07
N GLY A 167 -0.47 -20.88 -14.45
CA GLY A 167 -1.81 -21.22 -13.95
C GLY A 167 -2.17 -20.59 -12.59
N ILE A 168 -1.23 -19.90 -11.92
CA ILE A 168 -1.49 -19.18 -10.68
C ILE A 168 -1.32 -17.68 -10.96
N PRO A 169 -2.42 -16.89 -10.95
CA PRO A 169 -2.30 -15.44 -11.12
C PRO A 169 -1.55 -14.81 -9.94
N ALA A 170 -0.66 -13.83 -10.21
CA ALA A 170 0.13 -13.19 -9.17
C ALA A 170 -0.73 -12.59 -8.04
N PHE A 171 -1.90 -12.03 -8.35
CA PHE A 171 -2.81 -11.48 -7.35
C PHE A 171 -3.41 -12.52 -6.39
N ALA A 172 -3.38 -13.83 -6.73
CA ALA A 172 -3.94 -14.88 -5.87
C ALA A 172 -3.07 -15.17 -4.63
N ALA A 173 -1.74 -15.04 -4.76
CA ALA A 173 -0.81 -15.35 -3.66
C ALA A 173 0.45 -14.46 -3.68
N ASP A 174 1.02 -14.20 -4.85
CA ASP A 174 2.33 -13.55 -4.96
C ASP A 174 2.29 -12.10 -4.45
N PHE A 175 1.20 -11.37 -4.69
CA PHE A 175 1.01 -10.00 -4.17
C PHE A 175 0.96 -9.98 -2.64
N LEU A 176 0.28 -10.95 -2.03
CA LEU A 176 0.26 -11.09 -0.58
C LEU A 176 1.66 -11.40 -0.02
N LEU A 177 2.42 -12.26 -0.71
CA LEU A 177 3.79 -12.59 -0.35
C LEU A 177 4.72 -11.39 -0.51
N ASP A 178 4.54 -10.57 -1.55
CA ASP A 178 5.37 -9.38 -1.79
C ASP A 178 5.18 -8.34 -0.67
N THR A 179 3.92 -8.03 -0.30
CA THR A 179 3.61 -7.17 0.85
C THR A 179 4.24 -7.72 2.13
N THR A 180 4.16 -9.04 2.35
CA THR A 180 4.75 -9.72 3.51
C THR A 180 6.27 -9.52 3.55
N ARG A 181 6.95 -9.72 2.42
CA ARG A 181 8.41 -9.52 2.31
C ARG A 181 8.81 -8.08 2.57
N ALA A 182 8.03 -7.10 2.09
CA ALA A 182 8.29 -5.69 2.36
C ALA A 182 8.19 -5.39 3.86
N ALA A 183 7.16 -5.87 4.54
CA ALA A 183 7.01 -5.70 5.99
C ALA A 183 8.18 -6.34 6.76
N ILE A 184 8.54 -7.57 6.43
CA ILE A 184 9.68 -8.27 7.05
C ILE A 184 10.98 -7.51 6.79
N SER A 185 11.19 -7.02 5.57
CA SER A 185 12.38 -6.25 5.21
C SER A 185 12.52 -4.97 6.05
N VAL A 186 11.43 -4.21 6.22
CA VAL A 186 11.40 -3.00 7.06
C VAL A 186 11.67 -3.32 8.54
N ILE A 187 11.18 -4.44 9.04
CA ILE A 187 11.42 -4.88 10.42
C ILE A 187 12.88 -5.31 10.61
N LEU A 188 13.35 -6.26 9.79
CA LEU A 188 14.66 -6.88 9.99
C LEU A 188 15.84 -5.95 9.66
N SER A 189 15.63 -4.91 8.86
CA SER A 189 16.64 -3.86 8.65
C SER A 189 16.72 -2.84 9.79
N GLY A 190 15.82 -2.90 10.77
CA GLY A 190 15.68 -1.87 11.81
C GLY A 190 15.03 -0.55 11.32
N ALA A 191 14.61 -0.49 10.06
CA ALA A 191 14.05 0.73 9.47
C ALA A 191 12.77 1.19 10.19
N MET A 192 11.99 0.26 10.75
CA MET A 192 10.79 0.58 11.52
C MET A 192 11.12 1.39 12.80
N GLU A 193 12.20 1.07 13.50
CA GLU A 193 12.67 1.81 14.66
C GLU A 193 13.36 3.12 14.26
N LYS A 194 14.28 3.03 13.32
CA LYS A 194 15.11 4.15 12.84
C LYS A 194 14.25 5.27 12.26
N PHE A 195 13.24 4.92 11.47
CA PHE A 195 12.38 5.88 10.77
C PHE A 195 10.95 5.91 11.36
N SER A 196 10.87 5.96 12.68
CA SER A 196 9.63 5.85 13.47
C SER A 196 8.54 6.90 13.17
N GLY A 197 8.89 7.98 12.46
CA GLY A 197 7.94 8.99 11.99
C GLY A 197 7.07 8.54 10.81
N ILE A 198 7.49 7.51 10.06
CA ILE A 198 6.73 7.02 8.92
C ILE A 198 5.52 6.20 9.42
N ARG A 199 4.36 6.43 8.79
CA ARG A 199 3.15 5.62 8.98
C ARG A 199 2.97 4.72 7.77
N PHE A 200 3.43 3.47 7.90
CA PHE A 200 3.27 2.48 6.82
C PHE A 200 1.87 1.87 6.85
N ILE A 201 1.14 1.96 5.74
CA ILE A 201 -0.10 1.21 5.48
C ILE A 201 0.26 0.03 4.59
N LEU A 202 0.04 -1.18 5.07
CA LEU A 202 0.28 -2.40 4.30
C LEU A 202 -0.99 -2.83 3.57
N ALA A 203 -0.88 -3.03 2.27
CA ALA A 203 -2.00 -3.49 1.45
C ALA A 203 -2.48 -4.89 1.83
N HIS A 204 -3.78 -5.18 1.62
CA HIS A 204 -4.40 -6.50 1.73
C HIS A 204 -4.19 -7.14 3.11
N ALA A 205 -4.51 -6.43 4.18
CA ALA A 205 -4.30 -6.86 5.58
C ALA A 205 -2.83 -7.22 5.90
N GLY A 206 -1.86 -6.64 5.15
CA GLY A 206 -0.44 -6.96 5.28
C GLY A 206 -0.05 -8.30 4.67
N GLY A 207 -0.85 -8.83 3.77
CA GLY A 207 -0.63 -10.12 3.13
C GLY A 207 -0.67 -11.27 4.13
N PHE A 208 0.43 -12.02 4.25
CA PHE A 208 0.53 -13.12 5.21
C PHE A 208 1.07 -12.72 6.59
N VAL A 209 1.38 -11.44 6.82
CA VAL A 209 1.94 -10.95 8.10
C VAL A 209 1.12 -11.41 9.31
N PRO A 210 -0.22 -11.29 9.34
CA PRO A 210 -1.00 -11.74 10.49
C PRO A 210 -0.84 -13.24 10.77
N TYR A 211 -0.88 -14.06 9.73
CA TYR A 211 -0.78 -15.51 9.85
C TYR A 211 0.62 -15.97 10.34
N ILE A 212 1.69 -15.30 9.89
CA ILE A 212 3.08 -15.68 10.26
C ILE A 212 3.69 -14.78 11.34
N ALA A 213 2.88 -14.00 12.06
CA ALA A 213 3.35 -13.00 13.03
C ALA A 213 4.38 -13.54 14.01
N TYR A 214 4.10 -14.65 14.65
CA TYR A 214 5.03 -15.28 15.59
C TYR A 214 6.32 -15.78 14.92
N ARG A 215 6.24 -16.24 13.67
CA ARG A 215 7.45 -16.62 12.93
C ARG A 215 8.34 -15.41 12.67
N ILE A 216 7.78 -14.25 12.38
CA ILE A 216 8.53 -12.99 12.22
C ILE A 216 9.23 -12.64 13.54
N LEU A 217 8.51 -12.65 14.67
CA LEU A 217 9.08 -12.36 15.99
C LEU A 217 10.18 -13.35 16.36
N LEU A 218 9.99 -14.65 16.11
CA LEU A 218 11.02 -15.66 16.35
C LEU A 218 12.26 -15.45 15.46
N THR A 219 12.08 -14.96 14.23
CA THR A 219 13.21 -14.63 13.36
C THR A 219 14.02 -13.46 13.91
N MET A 220 13.37 -12.45 14.51
CA MET A 220 14.04 -11.31 15.13
C MET A 220 14.95 -11.72 16.32
N LEU A 221 14.70 -12.85 16.98
CA LEU A 221 15.55 -13.36 18.06
C LEU A 221 16.98 -13.71 17.59
N ASN A 222 17.19 -13.94 16.30
CA ASN A 222 18.51 -14.21 15.73
C ASN A 222 19.35 -12.94 15.54
N ASP A 223 18.74 -11.75 15.69
CA ASP A 223 19.40 -10.46 15.58
C ASP A 223 19.53 -9.83 16.95
N LYS A 224 20.78 -9.50 17.36
CA LYS A 224 21.07 -8.96 18.71
C LYS A 224 20.38 -7.62 19.00
N ASP A 225 20.16 -6.81 17.96
CA ASP A 225 19.58 -5.47 18.09
C ASP A 225 18.03 -5.52 18.11
N LEU A 226 17.44 -6.61 17.57
CA LEU A 226 15.99 -6.82 17.52
C LEU A 226 15.47 -7.80 18.57
N ALA A 227 16.34 -8.60 19.17
CA ALA A 227 15.96 -9.67 20.11
C ALA A 227 15.15 -9.17 21.30
N LEU A 228 15.52 -8.03 21.89
CA LEU A 228 14.77 -7.45 23.03
C LEU A 228 13.36 -7.03 22.65
N SER A 229 13.18 -6.42 21.47
CA SER A 229 11.85 -6.06 20.94
C SER A 229 11.01 -7.32 20.70
N ALA A 230 11.60 -8.37 20.17
CA ALA A 230 10.91 -9.65 19.95
C ALA A 230 10.49 -10.30 21.28
N LEU A 231 11.37 -10.35 22.29
CA LEU A 231 11.04 -10.91 23.59
C LEU A 231 9.93 -10.11 24.30
N ALA A 232 9.96 -8.79 24.21
CA ALA A 232 8.89 -7.94 24.75
C ALA A 232 7.54 -8.26 24.09
N ALA A 233 7.53 -8.39 22.75
CA ALA A 233 6.33 -8.72 21.98
C ALA A 233 5.79 -10.14 22.27
N LEU A 234 6.67 -11.12 22.51
CA LEU A 234 6.30 -12.48 22.88
C LEU A 234 5.73 -12.55 24.30
N GLY A 235 6.18 -11.66 25.21
CA GLY A 235 5.66 -11.54 26.57
C GLY A 235 4.33 -10.74 26.65
N ASP A 236 4.21 -9.71 25.83
CA ASP A 236 3.02 -8.88 25.71
C ASP A 236 2.80 -8.45 24.25
N LYS A 237 1.79 -9.02 23.62
CA LYS A 237 1.46 -8.75 22.22
C LYS A 237 1.23 -7.26 21.91
N LYS A 238 0.88 -6.44 22.92
CA LYS A 238 0.72 -4.99 22.77
C LYS A 238 2.03 -4.27 22.46
N GLN A 239 3.16 -4.88 22.80
CA GLN A 239 4.50 -4.36 22.52
C GLN A 239 5.04 -4.81 21.15
N SER A 240 4.25 -5.56 20.38
CA SER A 240 4.69 -6.06 19.09
C SER A 240 4.94 -4.92 18.09
N ILE A 241 6.10 -4.98 17.42
CA ILE A 241 6.47 -4.08 16.33
C ILE A 241 5.45 -4.12 15.19
N LEU A 242 4.74 -5.25 15.00
CA LEU A 242 3.71 -5.41 13.99
C LEU A 242 2.54 -4.45 14.21
N ARG A 243 2.25 -4.07 15.46
CA ARG A 243 1.21 -3.10 15.80
C ARG A 243 1.54 -1.66 15.40
N ARG A 244 2.75 -1.41 14.93
CA ARG A 244 3.16 -0.09 14.43
C ARG A 244 2.72 0.15 12.99
N PHE A 245 2.48 -0.90 12.21
CA PHE A 245 1.89 -0.78 10.88
C PHE A 245 0.41 -0.41 10.96
N TYR A 246 -0.05 0.25 9.90
CA TYR A 246 -1.46 0.29 9.53
C TYR A 246 -1.71 -0.79 8.48
N TYR A 247 -2.94 -1.27 8.40
CA TYR A 247 -3.33 -2.36 7.51
C TYR A 247 -4.64 -1.98 6.82
N ASP A 248 -4.69 -1.99 5.49
CA ASP A 248 -5.98 -1.89 4.83
C ASP A 248 -6.68 -3.26 4.75
N VAL A 249 -7.96 -3.25 4.47
CA VAL A 249 -8.74 -4.49 4.37
C VAL A 249 -9.18 -4.82 2.93
N ALA A 250 -8.59 -4.16 1.92
CA ALA A 250 -8.90 -4.45 0.54
C ALA A 250 -8.74 -5.95 0.24
N LEU A 251 -9.77 -6.56 -0.32
CA LEU A 251 -9.83 -7.99 -0.66
C LEU A 251 -9.47 -8.96 0.49
N SER A 252 -9.46 -8.47 1.75
CA SER A 252 -9.02 -9.24 2.92
C SER A 252 -9.97 -9.15 4.12
N ALA A 253 -11.17 -8.61 3.95
CA ALA A 253 -12.18 -8.48 5.00
C ALA A 253 -13.01 -9.76 5.14
N SER A 254 -12.38 -10.89 5.39
CA SER A 254 -13.06 -12.18 5.52
C SER A 254 -13.10 -12.69 6.97
N PRO A 255 -14.02 -13.60 7.33
CA PRO A 255 -14.04 -14.25 8.65
C PRO A 255 -12.78 -15.03 8.98
N ALA A 256 -11.98 -15.40 7.99
CA ALA A 256 -10.67 -16.04 8.19
C ALA A 256 -9.53 -15.03 8.42
N ALA A 257 -9.56 -13.88 7.73
CA ALA A 257 -8.48 -12.90 7.77
C ALA A 257 -8.63 -11.93 8.96
N LEU A 258 -9.84 -11.40 9.21
CA LEU A 258 -10.08 -10.39 10.24
C LEU A 258 -9.65 -10.83 11.66
N PRO A 259 -9.95 -12.06 12.15
CA PRO A 259 -9.47 -12.49 13.46
C PRO A 259 -7.94 -12.48 13.56
N SER A 260 -7.25 -12.96 12.50
CA SER A 260 -5.78 -12.97 12.47
C SER A 260 -5.21 -11.54 12.44
N LEU A 261 -5.85 -10.62 11.70
CA LEU A 261 -5.45 -9.22 11.65
C LEU A 261 -5.59 -8.54 13.03
N LEU A 262 -6.69 -8.78 13.74
CA LEU A 262 -6.95 -8.21 15.06
C LEU A 262 -5.98 -8.71 16.15
N GLU A 263 -5.32 -9.86 15.93
CA GLU A 263 -4.23 -10.31 16.82
C GLU A 263 -2.98 -9.43 16.70
N VAL A 264 -2.72 -8.83 15.53
CA VAL A 264 -1.49 -8.08 15.24
C VAL A 264 -1.67 -6.58 15.09
N ALA A 265 -2.90 -6.10 14.95
CA ALA A 265 -3.24 -4.69 14.74
C ALA A 265 -4.22 -4.18 15.79
N ASP A 266 -4.09 -2.91 16.16
CA ASP A 266 -5.12 -2.19 16.90
C ASP A 266 -6.20 -1.72 15.94
N LEU A 267 -7.47 -1.66 16.38
CA LEU A 267 -8.59 -1.19 15.55
C LEU A 267 -8.33 0.17 14.90
N GLY A 268 -7.72 1.11 15.64
CA GLY A 268 -7.36 2.43 15.12
C GLY A 268 -6.23 2.42 14.07
N ARG A 269 -5.70 1.25 13.73
CA ARG A 269 -4.68 1.07 12.68
C ARG A 269 -5.16 0.19 11.53
N ILE A 270 -6.44 -0.10 11.49
CA ILE A 270 -7.08 -0.77 10.36
C ILE A 270 -7.77 0.29 9.52
N THR A 271 -7.45 0.35 8.25
CA THR A 271 -8.04 1.28 7.29
C THR A 271 -8.94 0.54 6.29
N TYR A 272 -9.96 1.22 5.80
CA TYR A 272 -10.80 0.68 4.75
C TYR A 272 -10.08 0.76 3.41
N GLY A 273 -10.25 -0.27 2.57
CA GLY A 273 -9.71 -0.35 1.23
C GLY A 273 -10.59 -1.19 0.31
N THR A 274 -10.67 -0.83 -0.98
CA THR A 274 -11.50 -1.52 -1.96
C THR A 274 -10.73 -2.19 -3.08
N ASP A 275 -9.53 -1.72 -3.40
CA ASP A 275 -8.75 -2.09 -4.59
C ASP A 275 -9.49 -1.78 -5.92
N PHE A 276 -10.46 -0.83 -5.86
CA PHE A 276 -11.09 -0.30 -7.09
C PHE A 276 -10.03 0.43 -7.96
N PRO A 277 -10.01 0.29 -9.28
CA PRO A 277 -10.92 -0.47 -10.14
C PRO A 277 -10.40 -1.87 -10.52
N PHE A 278 -9.34 -2.37 -9.88
CA PHE A 278 -8.75 -3.68 -10.22
C PHE A 278 -9.57 -4.84 -9.68
N ALA A 279 -10.11 -4.70 -8.48
CA ALA A 279 -10.98 -5.70 -7.89
C ALA A 279 -12.32 -5.80 -8.62
N PRO A 280 -12.84 -7.02 -8.90
CA PRO A 280 -14.18 -7.19 -9.43
C PRO A 280 -15.24 -6.63 -8.46
N ALA A 281 -16.23 -5.90 -8.97
CA ALA A 281 -17.27 -5.29 -8.15
C ALA A 281 -17.99 -6.30 -7.21
N ALA A 282 -18.24 -7.51 -7.70
CA ALA A 282 -18.86 -8.56 -6.88
C ALA A 282 -17.98 -9.01 -5.70
N ALA A 283 -16.66 -8.99 -5.85
CA ALA A 283 -15.72 -9.28 -4.75
C ALA A 283 -15.75 -8.17 -3.70
N ILE A 284 -15.80 -6.91 -4.15
CA ILE A 284 -15.90 -5.77 -3.24
C ILE A 284 -17.25 -5.79 -2.50
N ASP A 285 -18.37 -6.03 -3.20
CA ASP A 285 -19.70 -6.15 -2.59
C ASP A 285 -19.71 -7.23 -1.49
N PHE A 286 -19.15 -8.41 -1.80
CA PHE A 286 -19.08 -9.53 -0.86
C PHE A 286 -18.24 -9.20 0.38
N LEU A 287 -17.05 -8.67 0.19
CA LEU A 287 -16.14 -8.38 1.30
C LEU A 287 -16.61 -7.20 2.16
N ASN A 288 -17.30 -6.22 1.56
CA ASN A 288 -17.96 -5.16 2.34
C ASN A 288 -19.06 -5.73 3.24
N MET A 289 -19.85 -6.67 2.73
CA MET A 289 -20.87 -7.37 3.54
C MET A 289 -20.21 -8.14 4.70
N GLU A 290 -19.13 -8.86 4.46
CA GLU A 290 -18.40 -9.59 5.52
C GLU A 290 -17.82 -8.63 6.56
N TYR A 291 -17.22 -7.51 6.12
CA TYR A 291 -16.69 -6.48 7.01
C TYR A 291 -17.77 -5.83 7.89
N GLU A 292 -18.91 -5.49 7.30
CA GLU A 292 -20.05 -4.87 8.02
C GLU A 292 -20.71 -5.80 9.05
N ASN A 293 -20.71 -7.10 8.77
CA ASN A 293 -21.30 -8.11 9.65
C ASN A 293 -20.31 -8.64 10.68
N TYR A 294 -19.01 -8.31 10.57
CA TYR A 294 -18.00 -8.77 11.52
C TYR A 294 -18.12 -8.02 12.85
N PRO A 295 -18.26 -8.72 13.98
CA PRO A 295 -18.34 -8.08 15.30
C PRO A 295 -16.96 -7.50 15.66
N LEU A 296 -16.77 -6.18 15.41
CA LEU A 296 -15.54 -5.48 15.73
C LEU A 296 -15.46 -5.07 17.20
N ASP A 297 -16.53 -5.22 17.96
CA ASP A 297 -16.56 -4.90 19.39
C ASP A 297 -16.20 -6.14 20.21
N PRO A 298 -15.02 -6.16 20.85
CA PRO A 298 -14.72 -7.17 21.85
C PRO A 298 -15.49 -6.77 23.12
N SER A 299 -16.65 -7.38 23.33
CA SER A 299 -17.36 -7.36 24.61
C SER A 299 -16.47 -7.85 25.76
#